data_fdd00c7215db22218de36f3cb7945bc9
#
_entry.id   fdd00c7215db22218de36f3cb7945bc9
#
_cell.length_a   1.000
_cell.length_b   1.000
_cell.length_c   1.000
_cell.angle_alpha   90.00
_cell.angle_beta   90.00
_cell.angle_gamma   90.00
#
_symmetry.space_group_name_H-M   'P 1'
#
loop_
_entity.id
_entity.type
_entity.pdbx_description
1 polymer ?
#
loop_
_entity_poly.entity_id
_entity_poly.type
_entity_poly.pdbx_seq_one_letter_code
_entity_poly.pdbx_strand_id
1 'polypeptide(L)'
;MSQQNISLLSLPVALAGTVAANRFVTPGGAQAGADAGTLGAARFGGASGENVTVDVIGTAIVEAGAAISKGATLKSDASGRAITWVTSGAKVGIALQAATAAGQMIEVLLLPNA
;
A
#
# COMPACT_ATOMS: atom_id res chain seq x y z
N MET A 1 -18.70 6.54 5.80
CA MET A 1 -18.21 5.21 6.16
C MET A 1 -16.90 5.34 6.88
N SER A 2 -16.73 4.64 7.98
CA SER A 2 -15.46 4.62 8.71
C SER A 2 -14.43 3.81 7.97
N GLN A 3 -13.20 4.27 7.97
CA GLN A 3 -12.08 3.49 7.47
C GLN A 3 -11.70 2.43 8.49
N GLN A 4 -11.35 1.26 7.99
CA GLN A 4 -10.96 0.14 8.83
C GLN A 4 -9.66 -0.48 8.29
N ASN A 5 -8.88 -1.02 9.22
CA ASN A 5 -7.69 -1.79 8.91
C ASN A 5 -7.93 -3.19 9.45
N ILE A 6 -8.53 -4.04 8.61
CA ILE A 6 -8.87 -5.41 8.98
C ILE A 6 -7.78 -6.32 8.46
N SER A 7 -6.79 -6.56 9.29
CA SER A 7 -5.66 -7.40 8.90
C SER A 7 -5.94 -8.86 9.25
N LEU A 8 -5.89 -9.72 8.24
CA LEU A 8 -5.97 -11.18 8.41
C LEU A 8 -4.58 -11.78 8.57
N LEU A 9 -3.55 -11.12 8.06
CA LEU A 9 -2.15 -11.51 8.23
C LEU A 9 -1.30 -10.27 8.25
N SER A 10 -0.56 -10.07 9.33
CA SER A 10 0.45 -9.03 9.45
C SER A 10 1.79 -9.68 9.73
N LEU A 11 2.84 -9.16 9.15
CA LEU A 11 4.19 -9.67 9.33
C LEU A 11 5.11 -8.56 9.80
N PRO A 12 6.02 -8.85 10.76
CA PRO A 12 7.10 -7.93 11.03
C PRO A 12 8.11 -8.01 9.88
N VAL A 13 8.44 -6.89 9.28
CA VAL A 13 9.37 -6.84 8.15
C VAL A 13 10.54 -5.95 8.52
N ALA A 14 11.76 -6.49 8.36
CA ALA A 14 12.98 -5.71 8.52
C ALA A 14 13.14 -4.80 7.31
N LEU A 15 13.21 -3.50 7.55
CA LEU A 15 13.25 -2.53 6.47
C LEU A 15 14.65 -2.45 5.86
N ALA A 16 14.70 -2.41 4.53
CA ALA A 16 15.93 -2.19 3.78
C ALA A 16 16.21 -0.70 3.52
N GLY A 17 15.26 0.16 3.83
CA GLY A 17 15.38 1.61 3.66
C GLY A 17 14.28 2.30 4.44
N THR A 18 14.21 3.61 4.34
CA THR A 18 13.16 4.39 5.00
C THR A 18 11.83 4.13 4.32
N VAL A 19 10.81 3.82 5.12
CA VAL A 19 9.44 3.59 4.67
C VAL A 19 8.52 4.49 5.47
N ALA A 20 7.60 5.17 4.78
CA ALA A 20 6.56 5.96 5.43
C ALA A 20 5.37 5.06 5.77
N ALA A 21 4.63 5.43 6.80
CA ALA A 21 3.38 4.76 7.14
C ALA A 21 2.37 4.88 5.99
N ASN A 22 1.50 3.89 5.87
CA ASN A 22 0.41 3.88 4.88
C ASN A 22 0.93 3.87 3.42
N ARG A 23 2.07 3.24 3.21
CA ARG A 23 2.68 3.07 1.88
C ARG A 23 2.86 1.59 1.59
N PHE A 24 2.83 1.24 0.32
CA PHE A 24 3.13 -0.12 -0.11
C PHE A 24 4.59 -0.46 0.11
N VAL A 25 4.85 -1.71 0.49
CA VAL A 25 6.18 -2.23 0.80
C VAL A 25 6.45 -3.45 -0.06
N THR A 26 7.65 -3.53 -0.61
CA THR A 26 8.11 -4.70 -1.39
C THR A 26 8.45 -5.87 -0.46
N PRO A 27 8.49 -7.10 -0.98
CA PRO A 27 8.92 -8.24 -0.16
C PRO A 27 10.34 -8.09 0.41
N GLY A 28 11.18 -7.29 -0.23
CA GLY A 28 12.53 -7.02 0.27
C GLY A 28 12.61 -6.01 1.41
N GLY A 29 11.49 -5.40 1.80
CA GLY A 29 11.47 -4.44 2.90
C GLY A 29 11.69 -2.99 2.48
N ALA A 30 11.59 -2.67 1.20
CA ALA A 30 11.71 -1.30 0.70
C ALA A 30 10.34 -0.70 0.41
N GLN A 31 10.24 0.64 0.49
CA GLN A 31 9.04 1.32 0.02
C GLN A 31 8.88 1.07 -1.48
N ALA A 32 7.68 0.68 -1.90
CA ALA A 32 7.46 0.31 -3.29
C ALA A 32 7.67 1.50 -4.22
N GLY A 33 8.29 1.24 -5.37
CA GLY A 33 8.41 2.21 -6.44
C GLY A 33 7.29 2.06 -7.46
N ALA A 34 7.39 2.79 -8.56
CA ALA A 34 6.39 2.76 -9.62
C ALA A 34 6.26 1.34 -10.20
N ASP A 35 5.03 0.87 -10.32
CA ASP A 35 4.69 -0.43 -10.92
C ASP A 35 5.26 -1.65 -10.19
N ALA A 36 5.81 -1.48 -8.98
CA ALA A 36 6.45 -2.57 -8.25
C ALA A 36 5.45 -3.57 -7.70
N GLY A 37 5.88 -4.83 -7.61
CA GLY A 37 5.17 -5.84 -6.85
C GLY A 37 5.30 -5.55 -5.36
N THR A 38 4.30 -5.89 -4.56
CA THR A 38 4.28 -5.55 -3.16
C THR A 38 3.98 -6.76 -2.29
N LEU A 39 4.55 -6.75 -1.07
CA LEU A 39 4.15 -7.69 -0.02
C LEU A 39 2.85 -7.23 0.64
N GLY A 40 2.73 -5.94 0.89
CA GLY A 40 1.58 -5.36 1.54
C GLY A 40 1.77 -3.88 1.80
N ALA A 41 1.08 -3.36 2.82
CA ALA A 41 1.15 -1.95 3.19
C ALA A 41 1.72 -1.81 4.61
N ALA A 42 2.65 -0.89 4.79
CA ALA A 42 3.23 -0.62 6.09
C ALA A 42 2.21 0.08 6.98
N ARG A 43 1.96 -0.47 8.17
CA ARG A 43 1.07 0.15 9.15
C ARG A 43 1.77 1.33 9.82
N PHE A 44 3.07 1.25 9.99
CA PHE A 44 3.89 2.27 10.62
C PHE A 44 5.10 2.58 9.76
N GLY A 45 5.62 3.79 9.91
CA GLY A 45 6.88 4.15 9.26
C GLY A 45 8.08 3.67 10.05
N GLY A 46 9.23 3.60 9.38
CA GLY A 46 10.48 3.23 10.03
C GLY A 46 11.67 3.49 9.12
N ALA A 47 12.85 3.33 9.68
CA ALA A 47 14.12 3.49 8.98
C ALA A 47 14.76 2.13 8.68
N SER A 48 15.81 2.14 7.86
CA SER A 48 16.56 0.94 7.53
C SER A 48 17.01 0.19 8.78
N GLY A 49 16.80 -1.11 8.81
CA GLY A 49 17.14 -1.98 9.92
C GLY A 49 16.07 -2.12 10.99
N GLU A 50 15.04 -1.27 10.99
CA GLU A 50 13.93 -1.40 11.91
C GLU A 50 12.92 -2.42 11.42
N ASN A 51 12.23 -3.07 12.36
CA ASN A 51 11.10 -3.95 12.05
C ASN A 51 9.82 -3.16 12.14
N VAL A 52 9.00 -3.22 11.09
CA VAL A 52 7.68 -2.60 11.12
C VAL A 52 6.61 -3.63 10.77
N THR A 53 5.40 -3.41 11.26
CA THR A 53 4.27 -4.27 10.92
C THR A 53 3.78 -3.92 9.52
N VAL A 54 3.72 -4.93 8.66
CA VAL A 54 3.19 -4.82 7.29
C VAL A 54 1.93 -5.68 7.21
N ASP A 55 0.82 -5.07 6.81
CA ASP A 55 -0.43 -5.78 6.56
C ASP A 55 -0.34 -6.43 5.19
N VAL A 56 -0.51 -7.75 5.14
CA VAL A 56 -0.29 -8.55 3.93
C VAL A 56 -1.60 -8.99 3.31
N ILE A 57 -2.53 -9.47 4.13
CA ILE A 57 -3.84 -9.97 3.70
C ILE A 57 -4.93 -9.26 4.50
N GLY A 58 -6.01 -8.87 3.82
CA GLY A 58 -7.12 -8.16 4.41
C GLY A 58 -7.21 -6.74 3.86
N THR A 59 -7.60 -5.78 4.70
CA THR A 59 -7.69 -4.39 4.31
C THR A 59 -6.65 -3.56 5.05
N ALA A 60 -6.21 -2.49 4.42
CA ALA A 60 -5.26 -1.55 5.03
C ALA A 60 -5.62 -0.13 4.60
N ILE A 61 -5.14 0.83 5.37
CA ILE A 61 -5.25 2.24 5.02
C ILE A 61 -4.00 2.63 4.26
N VAL A 62 -4.16 3.15 3.05
CA VAL A 62 -3.06 3.54 2.17
C VAL A 62 -3.28 4.97 1.67
N GLU A 63 -2.21 5.73 1.56
CA GLU A 63 -2.27 7.08 1.01
C GLU A 63 -2.46 7.02 -0.50
N ALA A 64 -3.42 7.77 -1.03
CA ALA A 64 -3.64 7.89 -2.46
C ALA A 64 -2.63 8.84 -3.08
N GLY A 65 -2.08 8.47 -4.23
CA GLY A 65 -1.17 9.31 -5.00
C GLY A 65 -1.85 10.17 -6.07
N ALA A 66 -3.15 9.95 -6.27
CA ALA A 66 -3.96 10.68 -7.25
C ALA A 66 -5.43 10.43 -6.92
N ALA A 67 -6.35 11.04 -7.68
CA ALA A 67 -7.77 10.73 -7.57
C ALA A 67 -8.01 9.27 -7.96
N ILE A 68 -8.87 8.58 -7.19
CA ILE A 68 -9.15 7.15 -7.37
C ILE A 68 -10.65 6.94 -7.23
N SER A 69 -11.24 6.15 -8.12
CA SER A 69 -12.64 5.75 -8.01
C SER A 69 -12.78 4.54 -7.10
N LYS A 70 -13.84 4.47 -6.32
CA LYS A 70 -14.15 3.29 -5.53
C LYS A 70 -14.28 2.06 -6.44
N GLY A 71 -13.64 0.98 -6.07
CA GLY A 71 -13.64 -0.25 -6.83
C GLY A 71 -12.50 -0.35 -7.86
N ALA A 72 -11.69 0.69 -8.02
CA ALA A 72 -10.59 0.67 -8.97
C ALA A 72 -9.50 -0.31 -8.54
N THR A 73 -8.91 -1.00 -9.52
CA THR A 73 -7.69 -1.79 -9.29
C THR A 73 -6.51 -0.82 -9.14
N LEU A 74 -5.62 -1.12 -8.21
CA LEU A 74 -4.57 -0.20 -7.81
C LEU A 74 -3.19 -0.74 -8.13
N LYS A 75 -2.25 0.19 -8.30
CA LYS A 75 -0.82 -0.10 -8.35
C LYS A 75 -0.07 0.92 -7.50
N SER A 76 1.22 0.68 -7.27
CA SER A 76 2.07 1.60 -6.54
C SER A 76 2.59 2.69 -7.46
N ASP A 77 2.63 3.94 -6.98
CA ASP A 77 3.35 5.01 -7.66
C ASP A 77 4.82 5.02 -7.23
N ALA A 78 5.59 6.02 -7.68
CA ALA A 78 7.01 6.09 -7.37
C ALA A 78 7.30 6.28 -5.88
N SER A 79 6.32 6.67 -5.10
CA SER A 79 6.45 6.91 -3.65
C SER A 79 5.72 5.88 -2.81
N GLY A 80 5.29 4.76 -3.38
CA GLY A 80 4.57 3.72 -2.65
C GLY A 80 3.12 4.04 -2.34
N ARG A 81 2.56 5.08 -2.93
CA ARG A 81 1.15 5.45 -2.75
C ARG A 81 0.29 4.74 -3.78
N ALA A 82 -1.01 4.64 -3.49
CA ALA A 82 -1.95 3.97 -4.40
C ALA A 82 -2.37 4.89 -5.53
N ILE A 83 -2.30 4.38 -6.76
CA ILE A 83 -2.88 5.03 -7.95
C ILE A 83 -3.64 3.98 -8.75
N THR A 84 -4.51 4.44 -9.63
CA THR A 84 -5.31 3.54 -10.47
C THR A 84 -4.41 2.80 -11.45
N TRP A 85 -4.56 1.46 -11.50
CA TRP A 85 -3.89 0.64 -12.50
C TRP A 85 -4.53 0.87 -13.87
N VAL A 86 -3.73 1.09 -14.89
CA VAL A 86 -4.23 1.35 -16.25
C VAL A 86 -3.77 0.29 -17.24
N THR A 87 -2.48 0.22 -17.51
CA THR A 87 -1.97 -0.66 -18.57
C THR A 87 -0.79 -1.52 -18.16
N SER A 88 -0.07 -1.14 -17.11
CA SER A 88 1.16 -1.83 -16.71
C SER A 88 1.37 -1.75 -15.22
N GLY A 89 2.25 -2.59 -14.72
CA GLY A 89 2.59 -2.66 -13.31
C GLY A 89 1.86 -3.79 -12.59
N ALA A 90 2.29 -4.08 -11.38
CA ALA A 90 1.67 -5.09 -10.54
C ALA A 90 0.36 -4.55 -9.96
N LYS A 91 -0.68 -5.38 -9.98
CA LYS A 91 -1.96 -5.06 -9.33
C LYS A 91 -1.81 -5.37 -7.85
N VAL A 92 -1.88 -4.36 -7.01
CA VAL A 92 -1.55 -4.51 -5.59
C VAL A 92 -2.75 -4.38 -4.66
N GLY A 93 -3.88 -3.96 -5.17
CA GLY A 93 -5.08 -3.84 -4.33
C GLY A 93 -6.27 -3.34 -5.10
N ILE A 94 -7.40 -3.26 -4.38
CA ILE A 94 -8.66 -2.72 -4.88
C ILE A 94 -9.11 -1.63 -3.93
N ALA A 95 -9.47 -0.46 -4.46
CA ALA A 95 -9.95 0.65 -3.64
C ALA A 95 -11.34 0.37 -3.10
N LEU A 96 -11.47 0.38 -1.78
CA LEU A 96 -12.77 0.24 -1.11
C LEU A 96 -13.39 1.61 -0.81
N GLN A 97 -12.64 2.68 -0.99
CA GLN A 97 -13.09 4.06 -0.86
C GLN A 97 -12.52 4.87 -2.02
N ALA A 98 -13.22 5.94 -2.36
CA ALA A 98 -12.73 6.87 -3.39
C ALA A 98 -11.77 7.89 -2.76
N ALA A 99 -10.81 8.36 -3.57
CA ALA A 99 -10.00 9.52 -3.25
C ALA A 99 -10.28 10.60 -4.29
N THR A 100 -10.45 11.84 -3.86
CA THR A 100 -10.69 12.96 -4.77
C THR A 100 -9.40 13.66 -5.17
N ALA A 101 -8.32 13.45 -4.42
CA ALA A 101 -7.02 14.06 -4.68
C ALA A 101 -5.91 13.25 -4.02
N ALA A 102 -4.68 13.53 -4.44
CA ALA A 102 -3.50 12.95 -3.81
C ALA A 102 -3.42 13.35 -2.33
N GLY A 103 -2.87 12.47 -1.51
CA GLY A 103 -2.68 12.69 -0.08
C GLY A 103 -3.82 12.21 0.81
N GLN A 104 -4.95 11.84 0.25
CA GLN A 104 -6.06 11.29 1.02
C GLN A 104 -5.78 9.84 1.41
N MET A 105 -6.22 9.45 2.60
CA MET A 105 -6.11 8.06 3.06
C MET A 105 -7.37 7.32 2.66
N ILE A 106 -7.20 6.13 2.09
CA ILE A 106 -8.32 5.28 1.67
C ILE A 106 -8.12 3.87 2.17
N GLU A 107 -9.23 3.16 2.37
CA GLU A 107 -9.20 1.74 2.68
C GLU A 107 -9.04 0.95 1.39
N VAL A 108 -8.11 -0.01 1.40
CA VAL A 108 -7.73 -0.82 0.24
C VAL A 108 -7.80 -2.29 0.62
N LEU A 109 -8.41 -3.11 -0.24
CA LEU A 109 -8.29 -4.56 -0.13
C LEU A 109 -6.95 -4.97 -0.74
N LEU A 110 -6.11 -5.60 0.05
CA LEU A 110 -4.76 -5.95 -0.36
C LEU A 110 -4.76 -7.18 -1.27
N LEU A 111 -3.97 -7.10 -2.33
CA LEU A 111 -3.68 -8.22 -3.23
C LEU A 111 -2.16 -8.39 -3.23
N PRO A 112 -1.61 -9.35 -2.45
CA PRO A 112 -0.18 -9.56 -2.42
C PRO A 112 0.33 -9.88 -3.82
N ASN A 113 1.36 -9.17 -4.26
CA ASN A 113 1.91 -9.33 -5.59
C ASN A 113 3.39 -8.94 -5.57
N ALA A 114 4.23 -9.94 -5.67
CA ALA A 114 5.67 -9.79 -5.69
C ALA A 114 6.24 -9.92 -7.10
#